data_3a5825390fbea8d620da4d58d4fda961
#
_entry.id   3a5825390fbea8d620da4d58d4fda961
#
_cell.length_a   1.000
_cell.length_b   1.000
_cell.length_c   1.000
_cell.angle_alpha   90.00
_cell.angle_beta   90.00
_cell.angle_gamma   90.00
#
_symmetry.space_group_name_H-M   'P 1'
#
loop_
_entity.id
_entity.type
_entity.pdbx_description
1 polymer ?
#
loop_
_entity_poly.entity_id
_entity_poly.type
_entity_poly.pdbx_seq_one_letter_code
_entity_poly.pdbx_strand_id
1 'polypeptide(L)'
;SKTRPIFVNNYSWLKGLNYISFLRKIGKHFTINKMLSFDSVKTRLDREQSLSYMEFNYMILQAYDFLELNKKENCVLQIGGSDQWGNIINGVDLIKRYSNNSVYGLTTPLITLASGAKMGKTEAGAIWLDKKLLPAYEYWQFWRNSDDRDVIKFLKIFTDMGIEEIDKIKNEDINKLKILLANKATALLHGEKAANNSEQAAKEAFSGNLLGSNLPSLKTNVKELNKKLNLIDFIVSHHIEKSKSDVRRLIKGNAIKINDNVVSDEKYIITSKLFNQNYFKLSIGKKRHFKIELD
;
A
#
# COMPACT_ATOMS: atom_id res chain seq x y z
N SER A 1 -0.93 15.26 17.83
CA SER A 1 0.32 16.04 17.75
C SER A 1 -0.02 17.52 17.87
N LYS A 2 0.74 18.29 18.67
CA LYS A 2 0.60 19.76 18.77
C LYS A 2 1.22 20.46 17.55
N THR A 3 1.99 19.73 16.76
CA THR A 3 2.69 20.25 15.57
C THR A 3 1.91 19.86 14.32
N ARG A 4 1.59 20.85 13.48
CA ARG A 4 0.93 20.60 12.21
C ARG A 4 1.98 20.30 11.14
N PRO A 5 1.80 19.26 10.30
CA PRO A 5 2.67 19.04 9.14
C PRO A 5 2.51 20.17 8.13
N ILE A 6 3.61 20.55 7.48
CA ILE A 6 3.61 21.51 6.38
C ILE A 6 3.65 20.70 5.08
N PHE A 7 2.62 20.86 4.24
CA PHE A 7 2.59 20.25 2.92
C PHE A 7 3.05 21.24 1.88
N VAL A 8 4.08 20.89 1.12
CA VAL A 8 4.59 21.72 0.04
C VAL A 8 4.59 20.95 -1.27
N ASN A 9 4.41 21.67 -2.38
CA ASN A 9 4.50 21.10 -3.72
C ASN A 9 5.71 21.72 -4.43
N ASN A 10 6.70 20.90 -4.79
CA ASN A 10 7.92 21.35 -5.46
C ASN A 10 7.65 21.99 -6.83
N TYR A 11 6.50 21.74 -7.45
CA TYR A 11 6.08 22.45 -8.65
C TYR A 11 6.09 23.98 -8.46
N SER A 12 5.85 24.47 -7.23
CA SER A 12 5.85 25.91 -6.92
C SER A 12 7.19 26.61 -7.21
N TRP A 13 8.30 25.91 -7.09
CA TRP A 13 9.64 26.46 -7.42
C TRP A 13 10.23 25.86 -8.69
N LEU A 14 9.83 24.66 -9.12
CA LEU A 14 10.35 24.06 -10.34
C LEU A 14 9.76 24.66 -11.62
N LYS A 15 8.47 25.01 -11.61
CA LYS A 15 7.75 25.50 -12.82
C LYS A 15 8.33 26.74 -13.46
N GLY A 16 8.99 27.59 -12.67
CA GLY A 16 9.57 28.86 -13.12
C GLY A 16 11.07 28.80 -13.41
N LEU A 17 11.70 27.63 -13.32
CA LEU A 17 13.13 27.49 -13.54
C LEU A 17 13.48 27.64 -15.01
N ASN A 18 14.36 28.63 -15.32
CA ASN A 18 15.03 28.65 -16.60
C ASN A 18 16.16 27.63 -16.59
N TYR A 19 16.17 26.72 -17.54
CA TYR A 19 17.11 25.59 -17.59
C TYR A 19 18.57 26.02 -17.61
N ILE A 20 18.92 26.98 -18.43
CA ILE A 20 20.32 27.48 -18.55
C ILE A 20 20.77 28.15 -17.25
N SER A 21 19.88 28.93 -16.63
CA SER A 21 20.16 29.57 -15.34
C SER A 21 20.32 28.53 -14.22
N PHE A 22 19.50 27.46 -14.25
CA PHE A 22 19.58 26.36 -13.31
C PHE A 22 20.91 25.61 -13.44
N LEU A 23 21.31 25.24 -14.65
CA LEU A 23 22.61 24.60 -14.90
C LEU A 23 23.79 25.50 -14.40
N ARG A 24 23.72 26.79 -14.67
CA ARG A 24 24.76 27.73 -14.25
C ARG A 24 24.85 27.90 -12.72
N LYS A 25 23.71 27.98 -12.04
CA LYS A 25 23.66 28.25 -10.59
C LYS A 25 23.77 26.98 -9.74
N ILE A 26 23.13 25.88 -10.17
CA ILE A 26 23.00 24.67 -9.42
C ILE A 26 23.84 23.54 -10.03
N GLY A 27 23.74 23.31 -11.34
CA GLY A 27 24.41 22.20 -12.03
C GLY A 27 25.93 22.20 -11.84
N LYS A 28 26.55 23.38 -11.77
CA LYS A 28 28.00 23.52 -11.54
C LYS A 28 28.53 22.89 -10.23
N HIS A 29 27.63 22.62 -9.27
CA HIS A 29 27.97 21.98 -8.00
C HIS A 29 28.03 20.47 -8.05
N PHE A 30 27.61 19.85 -9.17
CA PHE A 30 27.58 18.41 -9.39
C PHE A 30 28.66 18.01 -10.40
N THR A 31 29.34 16.90 -10.12
CA THR A 31 30.29 16.30 -11.07
C THR A 31 29.73 14.98 -11.58
N ILE A 32 29.84 14.75 -12.87
CA ILE A 32 29.38 13.52 -13.53
C ILE A 32 30.01 12.29 -12.86
N ASN A 33 31.30 12.31 -12.57
CA ASN A 33 32.00 11.18 -11.93
C ASN A 33 31.38 10.80 -10.58
N LYS A 34 31.01 11.80 -9.75
CA LYS A 34 30.32 11.54 -8.49
C LYS A 34 28.90 11.00 -8.71
N MET A 35 28.16 11.55 -9.68
CA MET A 35 26.82 11.07 -9.99
C MET A 35 26.82 9.63 -10.49
N LEU A 36 27.82 9.23 -11.29
CA LEU A 36 27.99 7.85 -11.77
C LEU A 36 28.38 6.87 -10.67
N SER A 37 28.99 7.33 -9.57
CA SER A 37 29.45 6.46 -8.48
C SER A 37 28.34 5.99 -7.53
N PHE A 38 27.14 6.56 -7.59
CA PHE A 38 26.03 6.13 -6.75
C PHE A 38 25.50 4.76 -7.16
N ASP A 39 25.23 3.89 -6.19
CA ASP A 39 24.78 2.51 -6.40
C ASP A 39 23.56 2.40 -7.31
N SER A 40 22.62 3.35 -7.21
CA SER A 40 21.42 3.41 -8.05
C SER A 40 21.73 3.58 -9.54
N VAL A 41 22.77 4.33 -9.87
CA VAL A 41 23.25 4.57 -11.24
C VAL A 41 24.18 3.43 -11.66
N LYS A 42 25.20 3.13 -10.85
CA LYS A 42 26.21 2.12 -11.14
C LYS A 42 25.58 0.76 -11.42
N THR A 43 24.65 0.30 -10.57
CA THR A 43 23.97 -0.99 -10.76
C THR A 43 23.22 -1.08 -12.09
N ARG A 44 22.64 0.03 -12.57
CA ARG A 44 21.93 0.05 -13.87
C ARG A 44 22.92 0.00 -15.04
N LEU A 45 24.01 0.76 -14.95
CA LEU A 45 25.06 0.75 -15.97
C LEU A 45 25.77 -0.62 -16.04
N ASP A 46 26.09 -1.24 -14.90
CA ASP A 46 26.71 -2.55 -14.82
C ASP A 46 25.80 -3.66 -15.41
N ARG A 47 24.48 -3.46 -15.37
CA ARG A 47 23.49 -4.37 -15.97
C ARG A 47 23.07 -4.00 -17.38
N GLU A 48 23.73 -3.04 -18.01
CA GLU A 48 23.39 -2.51 -19.34
C GLU A 48 21.93 -2.05 -19.47
N GLN A 49 21.32 -1.63 -18.35
CA GLN A 49 19.96 -1.11 -18.34
C GLN A 49 19.95 0.35 -18.75
N SER A 50 18.99 0.72 -19.61
CA SER A 50 18.86 2.11 -20.03
C SER A 50 18.63 3.04 -18.84
N LEU A 51 19.31 4.16 -18.84
CA LEU A 51 19.16 5.27 -17.88
C LEU A 51 18.90 6.55 -18.67
N SER A 52 17.67 7.05 -18.62
CA SER A 52 17.33 8.27 -19.31
C SER A 52 18.00 9.49 -18.67
N TYR A 53 18.19 10.54 -19.46
CA TYR A 53 18.73 11.81 -18.94
C TYR A 53 17.88 12.38 -17.81
N MET A 54 16.57 12.27 -17.89
CA MET A 54 15.66 12.71 -16.83
C MET A 54 15.87 11.93 -15.53
N GLU A 55 15.98 10.59 -15.58
CA GLU A 55 16.26 9.75 -14.40
C GLU A 55 17.62 10.07 -13.80
N PHE A 56 18.63 10.32 -14.63
CA PHE A 56 19.96 10.72 -14.18
C PHE A 56 19.95 12.09 -13.49
N ASN A 57 19.17 13.05 -14.01
CA ASN A 57 19.02 14.37 -13.41
C ASN A 57 18.14 14.41 -12.16
N TYR A 58 17.37 13.35 -11.88
CA TYR A 58 16.45 13.32 -10.73
C TYR A 58 17.15 13.65 -9.41
N MET A 59 18.38 13.16 -9.20
CA MET A 59 19.16 13.44 -8.00
C MET A 59 19.50 14.93 -7.84
N ILE A 60 19.69 15.67 -8.94
CA ILE A 60 19.92 17.12 -8.92
C ILE A 60 18.65 17.87 -8.55
N LEU A 61 17.51 17.44 -9.10
CA LEU A 61 16.20 18.05 -8.79
C LEU A 61 15.82 17.83 -7.32
N GLN A 62 16.01 16.62 -6.78
CA GLN A 62 15.76 16.36 -5.37
C GLN A 62 16.73 17.13 -4.45
N ALA A 63 17.99 17.25 -4.83
CA ALA A 63 18.95 18.08 -4.10
C ALA A 63 18.53 19.55 -4.08
N TYR A 64 17.99 20.06 -5.18
CA TYR A 64 17.44 21.40 -5.27
C TYR A 64 16.17 21.57 -4.42
N ASP A 65 15.30 20.58 -4.38
CA ASP A 65 14.15 20.58 -3.48
C ASP A 65 14.60 20.73 -2.01
N PHE A 66 15.62 19.99 -1.58
CA PHE A 66 16.15 20.13 -0.22
C PHE A 66 16.71 21.53 0.04
N LEU A 67 17.42 22.12 -0.94
CA LEU A 67 17.90 23.50 -0.84
C LEU A 67 16.76 24.51 -0.69
N GLU A 68 15.68 24.37 -1.47
CA GLU A 68 14.52 25.25 -1.39
C GLU A 68 13.76 25.08 -0.06
N LEU A 69 13.62 23.83 0.43
CA LEU A 69 13.05 23.54 1.75
C LEU A 69 13.91 24.12 2.89
N ASN A 70 15.24 24.03 2.78
CA ASN A 70 16.13 24.66 3.76
C ASN A 70 15.95 26.18 3.78
N LYS A 71 15.85 26.82 2.61
CA LYS A 71 15.67 28.28 2.50
C LYS A 71 14.31 28.77 2.99
N LYS A 72 13.23 28.05 2.66
CA LYS A 72 11.86 28.52 2.87
C LYS A 72 11.27 28.06 4.20
N GLU A 73 11.62 26.84 4.60
CA GLU A 73 10.99 26.15 5.75
C GLU A 73 12.00 25.84 6.87
N ASN A 74 13.27 26.29 6.74
CA ASN A 74 14.37 25.95 7.66
C ASN A 74 14.54 24.42 7.85
N CYS A 75 14.26 23.63 6.82
CA CYS A 75 14.41 22.18 6.86
C CYS A 75 15.89 21.82 6.96
N VAL A 76 16.28 21.12 8.03
CA VAL A 76 17.68 20.74 8.31
C VAL A 76 17.95 19.25 8.21
N LEU A 77 16.91 18.42 8.08
CA LEU A 77 17.04 16.96 8.01
C LEU A 77 16.14 16.41 6.91
N GLN A 78 16.72 15.63 5.98
CA GLN A 78 15.97 14.85 5.00
C GLN A 78 16.04 13.36 5.37
N ILE A 79 14.89 12.69 5.38
CA ILE A 79 14.77 11.26 5.75
C ILE A 79 14.26 10.48 4.55
N GLY A 80 14.80 9.27 4.33
CA GLY A 80 14.33 8.36 3.27
C GLY A 80 14.72 6.91 3.50
N GLY A 81 14.38 6.04 2.57
CA GLY A 81 14.91 4.68 2.52
C GLY A 81 16.37 4.67 2.02
N SER A 82 17.08 3.56 2.22
CA SER A 82 18.48 3.41 1.79
C SER A 82 18.68 3.62 0.28
N ASP A 83 17.66 3.37 -0.53
CA ASP A 83 17.64 3.65 -1.96
C ASP A 83 17.66 5.17 -2.30
N GLN A 84 17.33 6.03 -1.32
CA GLN A 84 17.35 7.49 -1.46
C GLN A 84 18.68 8.13 -1.04
N TRP A 85 19.64 7.36 -0.55
CA TRP A 85 20.90 7.89 -0.02
C TRP A 85 21.61 8.84 -0.99
N GLY A 86 21.78 8.41 -2.25
CA GLY A 86 22.44 9.23 -3.28
C GLY A 86 21.74 10.57 -3.51
N ASN A 87 20.40 10.58 -3.53
CA ASN A 87 19.63 11.80 -3.72
C ASN A 87 19.76 12.74 -2.50
N ILE A 88 19.66 12.19 -1.28
CA ILE A 88 19.72 12.94 -0.03
C ILE A 88 21.10 13.57 0.15
N ILE A 89 22.18 12.80 -0.02
CA ILE A 89 23.54 13.32 0.18
C ILE A 89 23.93 14.38 -0.84
N ASN A 90 23.39 14.30 -2.06
CA ASN A 90 23.54 15.37 -3.04
C ASN A 90 22.91 16.68 -2.58
N GLY A 91 21.77 16.61 -1.88
CA GLY A 91 21.14 17.78 -1.27
C GLY A 91 21.97 18.38 -0.14
N VAL A 92 22.52 17.54 0.74
CA VAL A 92 23.43 17.97 1.82
C VAL A 92 24.65 18.68 1.25
N ASP A 93 25.29 18.10 0.24
CA ASP A 93 26.48 18.69 -0.41
C ASP A 93 26.13 19.98 -1.15
N LEU A 94 24.98 20.04 -1.83
CA LEU A 94 24.54 21.23 -2.52
C LEU A 94 24.35 22.41 -1.55
N ILE A 95 23.63 22.17 -0.44
CA ILE A 95 23.36 23.21 0.57
C ILE A 95 24.64 23.71 1.18
N LYS A 96 25.57 22.82 1.54
CA LYS A 96 26.89 23.20 2.06
C LYS A 96 27.68 24.07 1.08
N ARG A 97 27.69 23.73 -0.22
CA ARG A 97 28.42 24.48 -1.25
C ARG A 97 27.75 25.78 -1.65
N TYR A 98 26.42 25.85 -1.56
CA TYR A 98 25.63 26.99 -2.01
C TYR A 98 25.48 28.07 -0.93
N SER A 99 25.19 27.67 0.32
CA SER A 99 24.86 28.56 1.43
C SER A 99 25.74 28.41 2.67
N ASN A 100 26.67 27.44 2.66
CA ASN A 100 27.50 27.06 3.81
C ASN A 100 26.71 26.63 5.05
N ASN A 101 25.42 26.29 4.90
CA ASN A 101 24.59 25.75 5.98
C ASN A 101 24.93 24.29 6.25
N SER A 102 24.77 23.87 7.51
CA SER A 102 24.86 22.46 7.90
C SER A 102 23.47 21.86 7.91
N VAL A 103 23.28 20.80 7.13
CA VAL A 103 22.06 19.99 7.08
C VAL A 103 22.43 18.50 7.10
N TYR A 104 21.46 17.65 7.37
CA TYR A 104 21.68 16.23 7.63
C TYR A 104 20.78 15.35 6.77
N GLY A 105 21.26 14.15 6.48
CA GLY A 105 20.51 13.07 5.85
C GLY A 105 20.43 11.85 6.76
N LEU A 106 19.26 11.21 6.80
CA LEU A 106 19.07 9.96 7.51
C LEU A 106 18.38 8.96 6.58
N THR A 107 18.93 7.75 6.48
CA THR A 107 18.28 6.67 5.75
C THR A 107 18.04 5.47 6.64
N THR A 108 16.94 4.77 6.37
CA THR A 108 16.61 3.49 7.00
C THR A 108 16.70 2.37 5.98
N PRO A 109 17.01 1.12 6.39
CA PRO A 109 16.91 -0.03 5.51
C PRO A 109 15.51 -0.12 4.88
N LEU A 110 15.43 -0.61 3.64
CA LEU A 110 14.14 -0.85 2.99
C LEU A 110 13.36 -1.94 3.74
N ILE A 111 12.06 -1.70 3.91
CA ILE A 111 11.18 -2.70 4.52
C ILE A 111 10.87 -3.76 3.46
N THR A 112 11.35 -4.97 3.72
CA THR A 112 11.10 -6.15 2.88
C THR A 112 10.23 -7.16 3.61
N LEU A 113 9.47 -7.93 2.87
CA LEU A 113 8.76 -9.10 3.37
C LEU A 113 9.75 -10.24 3.63
N ALA A 114 9.36 -11.24 4.42
CA ALA A 114 10.14 -12.47 4.64
C ALA A 114 10.44 -13.24 3.33
N SER A 115 9.65 -13.00 2.28
CA SER A 115 9.89 -13.49 0.92
C SER A 115 11.01 -12.76 0.17
N GLY A 116 11.55 -11.66 0.72
CA GLY A 116 12.51 -10.77 0.04
C GLY A 116 11.85 -9.70 -0.84
N ALA A 117 10.54 -9.75 -1.06
CA ALA A 117 9.83 -8.74 -1.84
C ALA A 117 9.74 -7.41 -1.08
N LYS A 118 9.70 -6.28 -1.80
CA LYS A 118 9.46 -4.96 -1.20
C LYS A 118 8.05 -4.89 -0.63
N MET A 119 7.92 -4.37 0.59
CA MET A 119 6.62 -4.15 1.21
C MET A 119 5.81 -3.06 0.48
N GLY A 120 4.48 -3.17 0.52
CA GLY A 120 3.56 -2.16 -0.04
C GLY A 120 3.25 -2.33 -1.52
N LYS A 121 3.92 -3.28 -2.21
CA LYS A 121 3.57 -3.70 -3.58
C LYS A 121 3.20 -5.17 -3.56
N THR A 122 1.93 -5.47 -3.81
CA THR A 122 1.44 -6.84 -3.97
C THR A 122 1.20 -7.13 -5.45
N GLU A 123 0.98 -8.40 -5.82
CA GLU A 123 0.53 -8.76 -7.18
C GLU A 123 -0.79 -8.05 -7.55
N ALA A 124 -1.63 -7.76 -6.55
CA ALA A 124 -2.88 -7.02 -6.73
C ALA A 124 -2.69 -5.49 -6.82
N GLY A 125 -1.49 -4.95 -6.58
CA GLY A 125 -1.18 -3.52 -6.61
C GLY A 125 -0.69 -2.95 -5.28
N ALA A 126 -0.80 -1.64 -5.11
CA ALA A 126 -0.38 -0.94 -3.90
C ALA A 126 -1.42 -1.13 -2.77
N ILE A 127 -0.94 -1.14 -1.52
CA ILE A 127 -1.80 -1.08 -0.34
C ILE A 127 -2.10 0.39 -0.05
N TRP A 128 -3.30 0.80 -0.41
CA TRP A 128 -3.73 2.18 -0.28
C TRP A 128 -4.11 2.53 1.16
N LEU A 129 -3.75 3.74 1.58
CA LEU A 129 -4.14 4.28 2.89
C LEU A 129 -5.50 5.01 2.84
N ASP A 130 -5.92 5.45 1.67
CA ASP A 130 -7.24 6.07 1.49
C ASP A 130 -8.33 4.98 1.48
N LYS A 131 -9.28 5.10 2.41
CA LYS A 131 -10.43 4.17 2.54
C LYS A 131 -11.34 4.10 1.31
N LYS A 132 -11.26 5.09 0.41
CA LYS A 132 -12.00 5.08 -0.86
C LYS A 132 -11.36 4.16 -1.90
N LEU A 133 -10.03 3.94 -1.80
CA LEU A 133 -9.26 3.09 -2.68
C LEU A 133 -9.05 1.68 -2.10
N LEU A 134 -8.99 1.57 -0.76
CA LEU A 134 -8.91 0.30 -0.04
C LEU A 134 -9.75 0.39 1.24
N PRO A 135 -10.91 -0.31 1.30
CA PRO A 135 -11.75 -0.32 2.49
C PRO A 135 -11.00 -0.78 3.75
N ALA A 136 -11.41 -0.28 4.93
CA ALA A 136 -10.74 -0.59 6.19
C ALA A 136 -10.69 -2.10 6.48
N TYR A 137 -11.72 -2.86 6.10
CA TYR A 137 -11.73 -4.32 6.22
C TYR A 137 -10.63 -4.99 5.38
N GLU A 138 -10.43 -4.57 4.13
CA GLU A 138 -9.38 -5.12 3.26
C GLU A 138 -7.99 -4.71 3.76
N TYR A 139 -7.83 -3.49 4.26
CA TYR A 139 -6.61 -3.04 4.91
C TYR A 139 -6.30 -3.88 6.17
N TRP A 140 -7.30 -4.16 7.00
CA TRP A 140 -7.19 -5.05 8.15
C TRP A 140 -6.80 -6.48 7.73
N GLN A 141 -7.44 -7.01 6.68
CA GLN A 141 -7.13 -8.33 6.13
C GLN A 141 -5.70 -8.43 5.60
N PHE A 142 -5.17 -7.36 5.00
CA PHE A 142 -3.78 -7.32 4.58
C PHE A 142 -2.83 -7.61 5.76
N TRP A 143 -3.00 -6.94 6.89
CA TRP A 143 -2.20 -7.16 8.09
C TRP A 143 -2.44 -8.52 8.72
N ARG A 144 -3.70 -8.95 8.80
CA ARG A 144 -4.07 -10.27 9.33
C ARG A 144 -3.45 -11.43 8.55
N ASN A 145 -3.16 -11.22 7.27
CA ASN A 145 -2.59 -12.20 6.36
C ASN A 145 -1.07 -12.09 6.19
N SER A 146 -0.40 -11.31 7.01
CA SER A 146 1.07 -11.21 7.03
C SER A 146 1.73 -12.58 7.26
N ASP A 147 2.93 -12.78 6.71
CA ASP A 147 3.75 -13.96 7.00
C ASP A 147 4.09 -13.99 8.50
N ASP A 148 4.09 -15.16 9.11
CA ASP A 148 4.35 -15.34 10.55
C ASP A 148 5.69 -14.71 10.95
N ARG A 149 6.71 -14.83 10.10
CA ARG A 149 8.06 -14.29 10.30
C ARG A 149 8.11 -12.76 10.30
N ASP A 150 7.13 -12.10 9.71
CA ASP A 150 7.10 -10.63 9.61
C ASP A 150 6.31 -9.97 10.75
N VAL A 151 5.45 -10.72 11.47
CA VAL A 151 4.48 -10.16 12.41
C VAL A 151 5.15 -9.29 13.49
N ILE A 152 6.19 -9.80 14.14
CA ILE A 152 6.88 -9.05 15.21
C ILE A 152 7.59 -7.81 14.65
N LYS A 153 8.21 -7.93 13.48
CA LYS A 153 8.81 -6.78 12.80
C LYS A 153 7.76 -5.71 12.48
N PHE A 154 6.59 -6.12 12.00
CA PHE A 154 5.54 -5.20 11.64
C PHE A 154 4.86 -4.57 12.87
N LEU A 155 4.70 -5.28 13.98
CA LEU A 155 4.27 -4.69 15.24
C LEU A 155 5.21 -3.56 15.67
N LYS A 156 6.53 -3.73 15.56
CA LYS A 156 7.54 -2.71 15.90
C LYS A 156 7.53 -1.49 14.99
N ILE A 157 7.17 -1.67 13.70
CA ILE A 157 7.28 -0.60 12.68
C ILE A 157 5.94 0.13 12.46
N PHE A 158 4.83 -0.61 12.48
CA PHE A 158 3.53 -0.11 12.02
C PHE A 158 2.49 0.02 13.14
N THR A 159 2.93 -0.04 14.40
CA THR A 159 2.05 0.24 15.55
C THR A 159 2.71 1.22 16.51
N ASP A 160 1.93 1.78 17.43
CA ASP A 160 2.38 2.66 18.48
C ASP A 160 2.78 1.90 19.78
N MET A 161 2.89 0.56 19.69
CA MET A 161 3.26 -0.29 20.80
C MET A 161 4.73 -0.11 21.18
N GLY A 162 5.01 -0.08 22.48
CA GLY A 162 6.38 -0.05 22.98
C GLY A 162 7.16 -1.34 22.68
N ILE A 163 8.46 -1.22 22.42
CA ILE A 163 9.32 -2.39 22.13
C ILE A 163 9.26 -3.41 23.28
N GLU A 164 9.30 -2.95 24.53
CA GLU A 164 9.22 -3.81 25.72
C GLU A 164 7.87 -4.56 25.82
N GLU A 165 6.79 -3.91 25.41
CA GLU A 165 5.46 -4.53 25.35
C GLU A 165 5.42 -5.64 24.31
N ILE A 166 5.96 -5.38 23.11
CA ILE A 166 6.05 -6.37 22.04
C ILE A 166 6.94 -7.55 22.45
N ASP A 167 8.07 -7.29 23.13
CA ASP A 167 8.97 -8.35 23.57
C ASP A 167 8.36 -9.27 24.64
N LYS A 168 7.40 -8.78 25.44
CA LYS A 168 6.65 -9.62 26.40
C LYS A 168 5.69 -10.60 25.71
N ILE A 169 5.11 -10.20 24.59
CA ILE A 169 4.07 -10.98 23.90
C ILE A 169 4.58 -11.76 22.68
N LYS A 170 5.84 -11.60 22.27
CA LYS A 170 6.39 -12.18 21.03
C LYS A 170 6.29 -13.71 20.91
N ASN A 171 6.13 -14.41 22.04
CA ASN A 171 5.99 -15.87 22.10
C ASN A 171 4.52 -16.33 22.22
N GLU A 172 3.57 -15.42 22.16
CA GLU A 172 2.15 -15.77 22.17
C GLU A 172 1.72 -16.45 20.85
N ASP A 173 0.50 -16.94 20.84
CA ASP A 173 -0.10 -17.55 19.63
C ASP A 173 -0.03 -16.59 18.44
N ILE A 174 0.54 -17.07 17.34
CA ILE A 174 0.79 -16.26 16.14
C ILE A 174 -0.50 -15.66 15.55
N ASN A 175 -1.63 -16.36 15.66
CA ASN A 175 -2.90 -15.87 15.16
C ASN A 175 -3.42 -14.71 16.03
N LYS A 176 -3.18 -14.75 17.34
CA LYS A 176 -3.48 -13.62 18.24
C LYS A 176 -2.62 -12.41 17.89
N LEU A 177 -1.32 -12.61 17.65
CA LEU A 177 -0.41 -11.54 17.26
C LEU A 177 -0.77 -10.92 15.91
N LYS A 178 -1.22 -11.72 14.95
CA LYS A 178 -1.72 -11.22 13.66
C LYS A 178 -3.01 -10.40 13.79
N ILE A 179 -3.92 -10.80 14.67
CA ILE A 179 -5.14 -10.02 14.98
C ILE A 179 -4.74 -8.71 15.65
N LEU A 180 -3.82 -8.76 16.62
CA LEU A 180 -3.32 -7.58 17.29
C LEU A 180 -2.67 -6.59 16.32
N LEU A 181 -1.79 -7.07 15.41
CA LEU A 181 -1.19 -6.27 14.36
C LEU A 181 -2.25 -5.61 13.47
N ALA A 182 -3.21 -6.40 13.01
CA ALA A 182 -4.27 -5.89 12.14
C ALA A 182 -5.13 -4.84 12.84
N ASN A 183 -5.48 -5.06 14.11
CA ASN A 183 -6.24 -4.10 14.90
C ASN A 183 -5.46 -2.81 15.12
N LYS A 184 -4.23 -2.90 15.60
CA LYS A 184 -3.39 -1.73 15.91
C LYS A 184 -3.08 -0.90 14.67
N ALA A 185 -2.66 -1.54 13.56
CA ALA A 185 -2.37 -0.85 12.31
C ALA A 185 -3.62 -0.20 11.70
N THR A 186 -4.77 -0.87 11.78
CA THR A 186 -6.04 -0.33 11.28
C THR A 186 -6.56 0.79 12.18
N ALA A 187 -6.43 0.67 13.49
CA ALA A 187 -6.82 1.70 14.44
C ALA A 187 -5.99 2.98 14.24
N LEU A 188 -4.70 2.84 14.01
CA LEU A 188 -3.79 3.97 13.75
C LEU A 188 -4.21 4.77 12.50
N LEU A 189 -4.65 4.09 11.44
CA LEU A 189 -5.00 4.72 10.17
C LEU A 189 -6.47 5.16 10.09
N HIS A 190 -7.40 4.28 10.48
CA HIS A 190 -8.84 4.43 10.26
C HIS A 190 -9.66 4.60 11.56
N GLY A 191 -8.99 4.55 12.71
CA GLY A 191 -9.61 4.67 14.03
C GLY A 191 -10.08 3.33 14.61
N GLU A 192 -10.21 3.29 15.95
CA GLU A 192 -10.57 2.10 16.74
C GLU A 192 -11.89 1.46 16.29
N LYS A 193 -12.90 2.27 15.96
CA LYS A 193 -14.21 1.77 15.49
C LYS A 193 -14.07 0.95 14.21
N ALA A 194 -13.23 1.41 13.27
CA ALA A 194 -13.01 0.71 12.00
C ALA A 194 -12.26 -0.62 12.23
N ALA A 195 -11.26 -0.64 13.12
CA ALA A 195 -10.53 -1.85 13.49
C ALA A 195 -11.45 -2.90 14.12
N ASN A 196 -12.24 -2.51 15.12
CA ASN A 196 -13.19 -3.39 15.80
C ASN A 196 -14.25 -3.97 14.86
N ASN A 197 -14.81 -3.13 13.97
CA ASN A 197 -15.77 -3.57 12.97
C ASN A 197 -15.13 -4.58 11.99
N SER A 198 -13.88 -4.36 11.60
CA SER A 198 -13.15 -5.26 10.70
C SER A 198 -12.86 -6.61 11.35
N GLU A 199 -12.45 -6.62 12.62
CA GLU A 199 -12.25 -7.85 13.39
C GLU A 199 -13.55 -8.62 13.55
N GLN A 200 -14.64 -7.93 13.90
CA GLN A 200 -15.94 -8.55 14.06
C GLN A 200 -16.43 -9.17 12.75
N ALA A 201 -16.33 -8.43 11.63
CA ALA A 201 -16.66 -8.93 10.31
C ALA A 201 -15.85 -10.18 9.92
N ALA A 202 -14.55 -10.20 10.27
CA ALA A 202 -13.72 -11.37 10.04
C ALA A 202 -14.18 -12.57 10.87
N LYS A 203 -14.47 -12.39 12.16
CA LYS A 203 -14.99 -13.46 13.04
C LYS A 203 -16.30 -14.04 12.50
N GLU A 204 -17.22 -13.19 12.09
CA GLU A 204 -18.51 -13.61 11.53
C GLU A 204 -18.34 -14.37 10.21
N ALA A 205 -17.43 -13.92 9.34
CA ALA A 205 -17.11 -14.60 8.09
C ALA A 205 -16.56 -16.02 8.30
N PHE A 206 -15.78 -16.24 9.37
CA PHE A 206 -15.20 -17.55 9.70
C PHE A 206 -16.13 -18.47 10.49
N SER A 207 -17.06 -17.91 11.28
CA SER A 207 -17.98 -18.72 12.09
C SER A 207 -19.14 -19.34 11.28
N GLY A 208 -19.19 -19.11 9.97
CA GLY A 208 -20.28 -19.62 9.13
C GLY A 208 -21.63 -18.93 9.34
N ASN A 209 -21.69 -17.94 10.21
CA ASN A 209 -22.89 -17.12 10.38
C ASN A 209 -23.04 -16.16 9.20
N LEU A 210 -24.06 -16.42 8.38
CA LEU A 210 -24.44 -15.60 7.20
C LEU A 210 -24.79 -14.13 7.54
N LEU A 211 -24.75 -13.75 8.82
CA LEU A 211 -25.26 -12.48 9.35
C LEU A 211 -24.22 -11.38 9.54
N GLY A 212 -23.02 -11.48 8.93
CA GLY A 212 -21.97 -10.47 9.04
C GLY A 212 -22.40 -9.10 8.50
N SER A 213 -22.88 -8.22 9.39
CA SER A 213 -23.33 -6.86 9.06
C SER A 213 -22.19 -5.93 8.56
N ASN A 214 -20.93 -6.36 8.65
CA ASN A 214 -19.74 -5.54 8.41
C ASN A 214 -18.86 -6.02 7.24
N LEU A 215 -19.30 -6.96 6.42
CA LEU A 215 -18.59 -7.34 5.21
C LEU A 215 -18.69 -6.23 4.16
N PRO A 216 -17.68 -6.05 3.28
CA PRO A 216 -17.81 -5.19 2.12
C PRO A 216 -19.09 -5.52 1.37
N SER A 217 -19.98 -4.52 1.24
CA SER A 217 -21.28 -4.71 0.60
C SER A 217 -21.22 -4.24 -0.85
N LEU A 218 -21.71 -5.08 -1.75
CA LEU A 218 -21.89 -4.77 -3.17
C LEU A 218 -23.37 -4.92 -3.50
N LYS A 219 -23.87 -4.04 -4.36
CA LYS A 219 -25.29 -3.98 -4.69
C LYS A 219 -25.55 -4.55 -6.07
N THR A 220 -26.67 -5.25 -6.22
CA THR A 220 -27.24 -5.63 -7.50
C THR A 220 -28.75 -5.37 -7.47
N ASN A 221 -29.39 -5.33 -8.61
CA ASN A 221 -30.81 -5.04 -8.71
C ASN A 221 -31.59 -6.13 -9.45
N VAL A 222 -32.90 -6.14 -9.25
CA VAL A 222 -33.81 -7.13 -9.86
C VAL A 222 -33.74 -7.12 -11.40
N LYS A 223 -33.48 -5.95 -12.01
CA LYS A 223 -33.38 -5.82 -13.48
C LYS A 223 -32.15 -6.55 -14.03
N GLU A 224 -31.05 -6.54 -13.30
CA GLU A 224 -29.82 -7.29 -13.66
C GLU A 224 -30.03 -8.79 -13.50
N LEU A 225 -30.67 -9.23 -12.41
CA LEU A 225 -31.00 -10.63 -12.19
C LEU A 225 -31.90 -11.19 -13.32
N ASN A 226 -32.89 -10.42 -13.76
CA ASN A 226 -33.79 -10.79 -14.85
C ASN A 226 -33.08 -10.93 -16.20
N LYS A 227 -31.91 -10.31 -16.39
CA LYS A 227 -31.05 -10.47 -17.59
C LYS A 227 -30.12 -11.69 -17.53
N LYS A 228 -30.35 -12.64 -16.60
CA LYS A 228 -29.50 -13.81 -16.37
C LYS A 228 -28.06 -13.40 -16.05
N LEU A 229 -27.87 -12.64 -14.97
CA LEU A 229 -26.58 -12.12 -14.52
C LEU A 229 -25.60 -13.28 -14.29
N ASN A 230 -24.57 -13.37 -15.14
CA ASN A 230 -23.51 -14.36 -14.99
C ASN A 230 -22.57 -13.97 -13.85
N LEU A 231 -22.18 -14.92 -13.01
CA LEU A 231 -21.28 -14.68 -11.87
C LEU A 231 -19.93 -14.11 -12.28
N ILE A 232 -19.35 -14.57 -13.39
CA ILE A 232 -18.08 -14.07 -13.91
C ILE A 232 -18.20 -12.59 -14.27
N ASP A 233 -19.28 -12.21 -14.96
CA ASP A 233 -19.52 -10.84 -15.37
C ASP A 233 -19.76 -9.93 -14.16
N PHE A 234 -20.49 -10.41 -13.17
CA PHE A 234 -20.70 -9.71 -11.91
C PHE A 234 -19.38 -9.43 -11.17
N ILE A 235 -18.53 -10.43 -11.00
CA ILE A 235 -17.25 -10.32 -10.30
C ILE A 235 -16.32 -9.30 -10.99
N VAL A 236 -16.28 -9.29 -12.33
CA VAL A 236 -15.42 -8.38 -13.09
C VAL A 236 -15.99 -6.95 -13.12
N SER A 237 -17.31 -6.80 -13.29
CA SER A 237 -17.96 -5.47 -13.32
C SER A 237 -17.86 -4.72 -11.99
N HIS A 238 -17.80 -5.45 -10.87
CA HIS A 238 -17.59 -4.89 -9.54
C HIS A 238 -16.11 -4.83 -9.13
N HIS A 239 -15.18 -5.01 -10.09
CA HIS A 239 -13.73 -4.92 -9.88
C HIS A 239 -13.18 -5.82 -8.77
N ILE A 240 -13.88 -6.93 -8.46
CA ILE A 240 -13.41 -7.93 -7.49
C ILE A 240 -12.22 -8.71 -8.06
N GLU A 241 -12.26 -9.00 -9.37
CA GLU A 241 -11.15 -9.57 -10.15
C GLU A 241 -10.88 -8.73 -11.41
N LYS A 242 -9.64 -8.81 -11.89
CA LYS A 242 -9.18 -7.99 -13.02
C LYS A 242 -9.71 -8.47 -14.37
N SER A 243 -9.92 -9.77 -14.51
CA SER A 243 -10.33 -10.35 -15.79
C SER A 243 -11.25 -11.57 -15.64
N LYS A 244 -12.04 -11.82 -16.67
CA LYS A 244 -12.86 -13.05 -16.77
C LYS A 244 -12.01 -14.32 -16.74
N SER A 245 -10.78 -14.27 -17.21
CA SER A 245 -9.84 -15.40 -17.19
C SER A 245 -9.41 -15.74 -15.76
N ASP A 246 -9.17 -14.73 -14.92
CA ASP A 246 -8.83 -14.93 -13.51
C ASP A 246 -10.01 -15.59 -12.76
N VAL A 247 -11.22 -15.10 -13.00
CA VAL A 247 -12.44 -15.69 -12.37
C VAL A 247 -12.62 -17.15 -12.79
N ARG A 248 -12.45 -17.49 -14.08
CA ARG A 248 -12.53 -18.88 -14.53
C ARG A 248 -11.49 -19.78 -13.85
N ARG A 249 -10.26 -19.29 -13.69
CA ARG A 249 -9.20 -20.02 -12.98
C ARG A 249 -9.59 -20.29 -11.51
N LEU A 250 -10.19 -19.31 -10.84
CA LEU A 250 -10.67 -19.43 -9.48
C LEU A 250 -11.85 -20.44 -9.37
N ILE A 251 -12.78 -20.43 -10.33
CA ILE A 251 -13.87 -21.42 -10.38
C ILE A 251 -13.31 -22.83 -10.55
N LYS A 252 -12.38 -23.05 -11.51
CA LYS A 252 -11.71 -24.35 -11.71
C LYS A 252 -10.94 -24.82 -10.48
N GLY A 253 -10.36 -23.89 -9.71
CA GLY A 253 -9.66 -24.16 -8.47
C GLY A 253 -10.58 -24.32 -7.24
N ASN A 254 -11.92 -24.37 -7.42
CA ASN A 254 -12.91 -24.45 -6.34
C ASN A 254 -12.77 -23.32 -5.30
N ALA A 255 -12.26 -22.17 -5.73
CA ALA A 255 -11.96 -21.04 -4.86
C ALA A 255 -13.12 -20.05 -4.73
N ILE A 256 -14.20 -20.19 -5.50
CA ILE A 256 -15.40 -19.35 -5.39
C ILE A 256 -16.52 -20.10 -4.69
N LYS A 257 -17.12 -19.45 -3.68
CA LYS A 257 -18.28 -19.97 -2.96
C LYS A 257 -19.39 -18.94 -2.87
N ILE A 258 -20.62 -19.40 -2.97
CA ILE A 258 -21.83 -18.62 -2.71
C ILE A 258 -22.57 -19.30 -1.55
N ASN A 259 -22.84 -18.53 -0.49
CA ASN A 259 -23.46 -19.07 0.74
C ASN A 259 -22.73 -20.34 1.21
N ASP A 260 -21.39 -20.31 1.20
CA ASP A 260 -20.46 -21.39 1.55
C ASP A 260 -20.46 -22.61 0.63
N ASN A 261 -21.33 -22.67 -0.39
CA ASN A 261 -21.35 -23.71 -1.42
C ASN A 261 -20.37 -23.37 -2.55
N VAL A 262 -19.53 -24.34 -2.92
CA VAL A 262 -18.55 -24.17 -4.00
C VAL A 262 -19.27 -24.02 -5.35
N VAL A 263 -18.83 -23.03 -6.12
CA VAL A 263 -19.26 -22.83 -7.51
C VAL A 263 -18.21 -23.45 -8.42
N SER A 264 -18.60 -24.48 -9.18
CA SER A 264 -17.75 -25.19 -10.15
C SER A 264 -18.14 -24.94 -11.61
N ASP A 265 -19.30 -24.32 -11.86
CA ASP A 265 -19.79 -24.03 -13.21
C ASP A 265 -19.45 -22.61 -13.63
N GLU A 266 -18.68 -22.47 -14.74
CA GLU A 266 -18.35 -21.17 -15.34
C GLU A 266 -19.56 -20.41 -15.89
N LYS A 267 -20.66 -21.10 -16.13
CA LYS A 267 -21.94 -20.52 -16.61
C LYS A 267 -22.92 -20.22 -15.47
N TYR A 268 -22.45 -20.22 -14.22
CA TYR A 268 -23.27 -19.99 -13.04
C TYR A 268 -24.01 -18.65 -13.12
N ILE A 269 -25.34 -18.70 -12.98
CA ILE A 269 -26.23 -17.54 -13.04
C ILE A 269 -26.67 -17.17 -11.63
N ILE A 270 -26.52 -15.93 -11.27
CA ILE A 270 -27.02 -15.35 -10.01
C ILE A 270 -28.54 -15.23 -10.14
N THR A 271 -29.27 -15.87 -9.23
CA THR A 271 -30.74 -15.88 -9.21
C THR A 271 -31.26 -15.31 -7.89
N SER A 272 -32.49 -14.83 -7.87
CA SER A 272 -33.13 -14.33 -6.65
C SER A 272 -33.23 -15.38 -5.53
N LYS A 273 -33.20 -16.68 -5.85
CA LYS A 273 -33.20 -17.78 -4.87
C LYS A 273 -31.95 -17.84 -3.98
N LEU A 274 -30.85 -17.19 -4.40
CA LEU A 274 -29.62 -17.15 -3.63
C LEU A 274 -29.70 -16.18 -2.46
N PHE A 275 -30.58 -15.19 -2.56
CA PHE A 275 -30.73 -14.15 -1.56
C PHE A 275 -31.56 -14.65 -0.37
N ASN A 276 -30.91 -14.62 0.80
CA ASN A 276 -31.58 -14.83 2.08
C ASN A 276 -31.64 -13.47 2.80
N GLN A 277 -32.84 -13.02 3.18
CA GLN A 277 -33.03 -11.67 3.75
C GLN A 277 -32.39 -10.53 2.89
N ASN A 278 -32.62 -10.58 1.56
CA ASN A 278 -32.12 -9.62 0.57
C ASN A 278 -30.59 -9.60 0.35
N TYR A 279 -29.82 -10.58 0.79
CA TYR A 279 -28.41 -10.69 0.47
C TYR A 279 -27.94 -12.13 0.35
N PHE A 280 -26.76 -12.32 -0.27
CA PHE A 280 -25.98 -13.54 -0.21
C PHE A 280 -24.51 -13.26 0.03
N LYS A 281 -23.77 -14.26 0.57
CA LYS A 281 -22.33 -14.20 0.80
C LYS A 281 -21.58 -14.72 -0.43
N LEU A 282 -20.71 -13.91 -1.01
CA LEU A 282 -19.74 -14.32 -2.02
C LEU A 282 -18.36 -14.43 -1.38
N SER A 283 -17.72 -15.59 -1.49
CA SER A 283 -16.36 -15.81 -0.99
C SER A 283 -15.41 -16.12 -2.14
N ILE A 284 -14.23 -15.49 -2.17
CA ILE A 284 -13.19 -15.70 -3.17
C ILE A 284 -11.90 -16.10 -2.47
N GLY A 285 -11.54 -17.37 -2.63
CA GLY A 285 -10.49 -18.01 -1.85
C GLY A 285 -10.86 -18.12 -0.37
N LYS A 286 -9.84 -18.19 0.49
CA LYS A 286 -10.01 -18.33 1.94
C LYS A 286 -10.14 -17.01 2.69
N LYS A 287 -9.92 -15.88 1.99
CA LYS A 287 -9.61 -14.60 2.66
C LYS A 287 -10.50 -13.44 2.25
N ARG A 288 -11.17 -13.49 1.11
CA ARG A 288 -12.01 -12.40 0.60
C ARG A 288 -13.48 -12.79 0.65
N HIS A 289 -14.27 -12.00 1.36
CA HIS A 289 -15.69 -12.24 1.56
C HIS A 289 -16.46 -10.95 1.32
N PHE A 290 -17.56 -11.04 0.61
CA PHE A 290 -18.43 -9.92 0.22
C PHE A 290 -19.88 -10.25 0.55
N LYS A 291 -20.61 -9.21 0.95
CA LYS A 291 -22.06 -9.26 1.08
C LYS A 291 -22.66 -8.67 -0.19
N ILE A 292 -23.44 -9.47 -0.93
CA ILE A 292 -24.11 -9.00 -2.14
C ILE A 292 -25.56 -8.71 -1.77
N GLU A 293 -25.95 -7.44 -1.84
CA GLU A 293 -27.29 -6.97 -1.46
C GLU A 293 -28.16 -6.74 -2.68
N LEU A 294 -29.43 -7.06 -2.57
CA LEU A 294 -30.44 -6.78 -3.57
C LEU A 294 -31.10 -5.43 -3.24
N ASP A 295 -30.97 -4.48 -4.17
CA ASP A 295 -31.66 -3.18 -4.12
C ASP A 295 -33.12 -3.29 -4.62
#